data_4b53755f4c460a4694360312ea85afc4
#
_entry.id   4b53755f4c460a4694360312ea85afc4
#
_cell.length_a   1.000
_cell.length_b   1.000
_cell.length_c   1.000
_cell.angle_alpha   90.00
_cell.angle_beta   90.00
_cell.angle_gamma   90.00
#
_symmetry.space_group_name_H-M   'P 1'
#
loop_
_entity.id
_entity.type
_entity.pdbx_description
1 polymer ?
#
loop_
_entity_poly.entity_id
_entity_poly.type
_entity_poly.pdbx_seq_one_letter_code
_entity_poly.pdbx_strand_id
1 'polypeptide(L)'
;MKDLRNNLHLLYDFYIVVKANSFSDAAKNNYVSQSNLSRNIKKLEEIMNLKLLNTSNKGFELTNDGLMLYNKLDIMFSNVNSEEMSDITLTIGTTRNIADILLSKYILKFKEKFPNVKLKIIIDNAESLDIFLSKHKIDILINYLPHINYNNSSDLKTEKIASFETSFACSINFINTEKIKTLKDLQDYKLIIPGFSRRKQFLNDLLQSQNIDLNPIMQLPDSKLMADLVKDTDYIGYFIKEEIRYYGLKEIKLKEKMPVNHIGIIYYKSYINNIAKEFIKIVKDGE
;
A
#
# COMPACT_ATOMS: atom_id res chain seq x y z
N MET A 1 6.71 23.80 26.42
CA MET A 1 5.61 23.87 25.42
C MET A 1 4.82 25.14 25.71
N LYS A 2 5.22 26.28 25.13
CA LYS A 2 4.47 27.54 25.23
C LYS A 2 3.13 27.35 24.50
N ASP A 3 2.10 27.74 25.17
CA ASP A 3 0.69 27.49 25.02
C ASP A 3 0.13 27.59 23.56
N LEU A 4 0.11 26.50 22.84
CA LEU A 4 -0.56 26.39 21.52
C LEU A 4 -2.08 26.69 21.62
N ARG A 5 -2.68 26.58 22.81
CA ARG A 5 -4.12 26.86 23.04
C ARG A 5 -4.50 28.29 22.71
N ASN A 6 -3.61 29.26 22.96
CA ASN A 6 -3.86 30.67 22.65
C ASN A 6 -3.48 31.06 21.22
N ASN A 7 -3.00 30.12 20.41
CA ASN A 7 -2.51 30.32 19.04
C ASN A 7 -3.22 29.47 17.99
N LEU A 8 -4.46 29.07 18.26
CA LEU A 8 -5.24 28.24 17.35
C LEU A 8 -5.41 28.89 15.96
N HIS A 9 -5.48 30.22 15.91
CA HIS A 9 -5.54 31.00 14.67
C HIS A 9 -4.29 30.79 13.80
N LEU A 10 -3.10 30.64 14.38
CA LEU A 10 -1.88 30.38 13.60
C LEU A 10 -1.89 29.01 12.95
N LEU A 11 -2.45 28.00 13.63
CA LEU A 11 -2.64 26.66 13.08
C LEU A 11 -3.65 26.69 11.94
N TYR A 12 -4.72 27.46 12.08
CA TYR A 12 -5.72 27.62 11.02
C TYR A 12 -5.14 28.37 9.82
N ASP A 13 -4.37 29.44 10.02
CA ASP A 13 -3.71 30.18 8.94
C ASP A 13 -2.73 29.30 8.15
N PHE A 14 -1.96 28.45 8.84
CA PHE A 14 -1.12 27.46 8.18
C PHE A 14 -1.95 26.46 7.38
N TYR A 15 -3.03 25.94 7.96
CA TYR A 15 -3.91 24.98 7.29
C TYR A 15 -4.50 25.54 5.98
N ILE A 16 -5.07 26.75 6.01
CA ILE A 16 -5.67 27.34 4.82
C ILE A 16 -4.65 27.67 3.71
N VAL A 17 -3.42 28.08 4.08
CA VAL A 17 -2.35 28.34 3.10
C VAL A 17 -1.93 27.06 2.40
N VAL A 18 -1.77 25.97 3.14
CA VAL A 18 -1.40 24.68 2.57
C VAL A 18 -2.54 24.12 1.71
N LYS A 19 -3.79 24.22 2.19
CA LYS A 19 -4.97 23.75 1.45
C LYS A 19 -5.17 24.49 0.13
N ALA A 20 -4.92 25.81 0.11
CA ALA A 20 -4.99 26.61 -1.11
C ALA A 20 -3.76 26.45 -2.02
N ASN A 21 -2.70 25.80 -1.55
CA ASN A 21 -1.40 25.69 -2.22
C ASN A 21 -0.80 27.04 -2.68
N SER A 22 -1.26 28.16 -2.09
CA SER A 22 -0.88 29.53 -2.44
C SER A 22 -1.23 30.51 -1.33
N PHE A 23 -0.28 31.37 -0.95
CA PHE A 23 -0.54 32.45 -0.01
C PHE A 23 -1.56 33.45 -0.53
N SER A 24 -1.52 33.79 -1.83
CA SER A 24 -2.45 34.72 -2.47
C SER A 24 -3.87 34.20 -2.48
N ASP A 25 -4.05 32.92 -2.87
CA ASP A 25 -5.38 32.33 -2.94
C ASP A 25 -5.97 32.09 -1.55
N ALA A 26 -5.14 31.66 -0.59
CA ALA A 26 -5.56 31.57 0.80
C ALA A 26 -6.03 32.92 1.35
N ALA A 27 -5.26 33.97 1.09
CA ALA A 27 -5.59 35.34 1.53
C ALA A 27 -6.92 35.81 0.94
N LYS A 28 -7.11 35.63 -0.39
CA LYS A 28 -8.32 36.01 -1.11
C LYS A 28 -9.55 35.27 -0.58
N ASN A 29 -9.44 33.95 -0.44
CA ASN A 29 -10.56 33.08 -0.05
C ASN A 29 -10.99 33.25 1.42
N ASN A 30 -10.10 33.77 2.28
CA ASN A 30 -10.37 33.94 3.71
C ASN A 30 -10.43 35.41 4.16
N TYR A 31 -10.44 36.36 3.22
CA TYR A 31 -10.54 37.82 3.48
C TYR A 31 -9.45 38.36 4.43
N VAL A 32 -8.24 37.82 4.32
CA VAL A 32 -7.07 38.25 5.11
C VAL A 32 -5.94 38.73 4.18
N SER A 33 -4.95 39.46 4.73
CA SER A 33 -3.79 39.86 3.93
C SER A 33 -2.75 38.75 3.82
N GLN A 34 -2.15 38.60 2.63
CA GLN A 34 -1.06 37.63 2.40
C GLN A 34 0.13 37.86 3.35
N SER A 35 0.46 39.12 3.67
CA SER A 35 1.52 39.47 4.61
C SER A 35 1.21 39.01 6.04
N ASN A 36 -0.06 39.03 6.44
CA ASN A 36 -0.50 38.53 7.75
C ASN A 36 -0.34 37.00 7.83
N LEU A 37 -0.80 36.28 6.82
CA LEU A 37 -0.61 34.81 6.75
C LEU A 37 0.86 34.43 6.81
N SER A 38 1.72 35.10 6.04
CA SER A 38 3.17 34.83 6.07
C SER A 38 3.79 35.08 7.42
N ARG A 39 3.41 36.16 8.11
CA ARG A 39 3.88 36.47 9.45
C ARG A 39 3.40 35.47 10.49
N ASN A 40 2.15 35.05 10.40
CA ASN A 40 1.55 34.10 11.33
C ASN A 40 2.16 32.70 11.18
N ILE A 41 2.47 32.26 9.97
CA ILE A 41 3.18 31.00 9.76
C ILE A 41 4.59 31.04 10.33
N LYS A 42 5.36 32.12 10.12
CA LYS A 42 6.67 32.28 10.73
C LYS A 42 6.60 32.25 12.26
N LYS A 43 5.60 32.93 12.84
CA LYS A 43 5.36 32.87 14.29
C LYS A 43 5.02 31.47 14.78
N LEU A 44 4.26 30.71 14.02
CA LEU A 44 3.96 29.30 14.31
C LEU A 44 5.23 28.45 14.30
N GLU A 45 6.07 28.59 13.27
CA GLU A 45 7.36 27.91 13.15
C GLU A 45 8.26 28.21 14.37
N GLU A 46 8.32 29.45 14.79
CA GLU A 46 9.09 29.89 16.01
C GLU A 46 8.54 29.26 17.30
N ILE A 47 7.20 29.27 17.49
CA ILE A 47 6.56 28.67 18.67
C ILE A 47 6.80 27.16 18.74
N MET A 48 6.72 26.49 17.60
CA MET A 48 6.91 25.05 17.51
C MET A 48 8.39 24.65 17.45
N ASN A 49 9.28 25.59 17.19
CA ASN A 49 10.70 25.36 16.89
C ASN A 49 10.88 24.35 15.75
N LEU A 50 10.05 24.47 14.73
CA LEU A 50 10.04 23.61 13.54
C LEU A 50 9.94 24.46 12.28
N LYS A 51 10.60 24.02 11.21
CA LYS A 51 10.40 24.57 9.88
C LYS A 51 9.26 23.82 9.20
N LEU A 52 8.19 24.54 8.82
CA LEU A 52 6.98 23.94 8.22
C LEU A 52 6.93 24.13 6.71
N LEU A 53 7.42 25.28 6.20
CA LEU A 53 7.42 25.61 4.77
C LEU A 53 8.82 26.01 4.30
N ASN A 54 9.22 25.48 3.13
CA ASN A 54 10.33 25.97 2.34
C ASN A 54 9.80 26.95 1.29
N THR A 55 9.98 28.25 1.51
CA THR A 55 9.50 29.29 0.61
C THR A 55 10.54 29.63 -0.45
N SER A 56 10.09 29.82 -1.72
CA SER A 56 10.88 30.24 -2.85
C SER A 56 10.14 31.30 -3.69
N ASN A 57 10.81 31.87 -4.69
CA ASN A 57 10.18 32.80 -5.61
C ASN A 57 9.04 32.17 -6.45
N LYS A 58 8.92 30.83 -6.46
CA LYS A 58 7.89 30.07 -7.19
C LYS A 58 6.74 29.58 -6.28
N GLY A 59 6.75 29.94 -5.00
CA GLY A 59 5.78 29.48 -4.02
C GLY A 59 6.43 28.84 -2.79
N PHE A 60 5.81 27.82 -2.25
CA PHE A 60 6.36 27.07 -1.12
C PHE A 60 6.20 25.56 -1.32
N GLU A 61 7.03 24.82 -0.59
CA GLU A 61 6.94 23.37 -0.43
C GLU A 61 6.83 23.02 1.06
N LEU A 62 6.06 21.99 1.38
CA LEU A 62 5.98 21.49 2.75
C LEU A 62 7.29 20.78 3.14
N THR A 63 7.76 21.04 4.36
CA THR A 63 8.72 20.15 5.01
C THR A 63 8.02 18.87 5.49
N ASN A 64 8.77 17.88 5.95
CA ASN A 64 8.18 16.69 6.57
C ASN A 64 7.32 17.06 7.80
N ASP A 65 7.82 17.99 8.65
CA ASP A 65 7.09 18.48 9.83
C ASP A 65 5.85 19.27 9.42
N GLY A 66 5.94 20.07 8.37
CA GLY A 66 4.80 20.81 7.80
C GLY A 66 3.72 19.88 7.30
N LEU A 67 4.09 18.82 6.57
CA LEU A 67 3.15 17.82 6.11
C LEU A 67 2.49 17.07 7.27
N MET A 68 3.29 16.73 8.32
CA MET A 68 2.76 16.14 9.55
C MET A 68 1.71 17.00 10.21
N LEU A 69 2.01 18.28 10.37
CA LEU A 69 1.10 19.21 11.00
C LEU A 69 -0.17 19.39 10.17
N TYR A 70 -0.02 19.61 8.86
CA TYR A 70 -1.16 19.76 7.95
C TYR A 70 -2.14 18.60 8.04
N ASN A 71 -1.66 17.36 7.99
CA ASN A 71 -2.53 16.18 8.07
C ASN A 71 -3.29 16.09 9.41
N LYS A 72 -2.66 16.47 10.52
CA LYS A 72 -3.36 16.54 11.83
C LYS A 72 -4.44 17.62 11.84
N LEU A 73 -4.15 18.78 11.27
CA LEU A 73 -5.09 19.89 11.18
C LEU A 73 -6.23 19.59 10.21
N ASP A 74 -5.94 18.92 9.11
CA ASP A 74 -6.96 18.51 8.14
C ASP A 74 -7.98 17.55 8.79
N ILE A 75 -7.52 16.58 9.57
CA ILE A 75 -8.40 15.72 10.38
C ILE A 75 -9.22 16.54 11.39
N MET A 76 -8.60 17.53 12.04
CA MET A 76 -9.26 18.35 13.05
C MET A 76 -10.31 19.26 12.43
N PHE A 77 -9.98 19.95 11.34
CA PHE A 77 -10.87 20.94 10.73
C PHE A 77 -11.92 20.32 9.79
N SER A 78 -11.66 19.18 9.17
CA SER A 78 -12.66 18.44 8.39
C SER A 78 -13.76 17.84 9.26
N ASN A 79 -13.46 17.47 10.51
CA ASN A 79 -14.47 16.98 11.45
C ASN A 79 -15.37 18.08 12.05
N VAL A 80 -14.98 19.36 11.95
CA VAL A 80 -15.78 20.50 12.46
C VAL A 80 -16.89 20.86 11.46
N ASN A 81 -16.70 20.60 10.17
CA ASN A 81 -17.71 20.87 9.13
C ASN A 81 -18.44 19.58 8.78
N SER A 82 -19.14 18.99 9.74
CA SER A 82 -19.84 17.69 9.63
C SER A 82 -21.03 17.64 8.65
N GLU A 83 -21.23 18.63 7.82
CA GLU A 83 -22.21 18.60 6.71
C GLU A 83 -21.61 18.13 5.37
N GLU A 84 -20.28 18.03 5.22
CA GLU A 84 -19.60 17.52 4.02
C GLU A 84 -18.73 16.30 4.32
N MET A 85 -19.31 15.20 4.83
CA MET A 85 -18.65 13.89 4.84
C MET A 85 -18.37 13.33 3.42
N SER A 86 -18.71 14.07 2.37
CA SER A 86 -18.57 13.63 0.97
C SER A 86 -17.15 13.69 0.41
N ASP A 87 -16.22 14.36 1.08
CA ASP A 87 -14.85 14.58 0.55
C ASP A 87 -13.73 13.83 1.26
N ILE A 88 -14.06 13.00 2.23
CA ILE A 88 -13.03 12.15 2.86
C ILE A 88 -12.60 11.07 1.86
N THR A 89 -11.34 11.11 1.47
CA THR A 89 -10.73 10.11 0.59
C THR A 89 -9.82 9.19 1.40
N LEU A 90 -10.04 7.89 1.32
CA LEU A 90 -9.09 6.88 1.79
C LEU A 90 -8.25 6.40 0.61
N THR A 91 -6.94 6.60 0.68
CA THR A 91 -6.01 6.15 -0.37
C THR A 91 -5.27 4.90 0.07
N ILE A 92 -5.45 3.81 -0.67
CA ILE A 92 -4.83 2.50 -0.39
C ILE A 92 -3.84 2.17 -1.50
N GLY A 93 -2.60 1.90 -1.12
CA GLY A 93 -1.57 1.37 -2.02
C GLY A 93 -1.50 -0.15 -1.96
N THR A 94 -1.33 -0.82 -3.09
CA THR A 94 -1.12 -2.26 -3.14
C THR A 94 -0.50 -2.70 -4.47
N THR A 95 0.00 -3.92 -4.54
CA THR A 95 0.43 -4.53 -5.80
C THR A 95 -0.74 -5.15 -6.56
N ARG A 96 -0.62 -5.32 -7.88
CA ARG A 96 -1.66 -5.89 -8.73
C ARG A 96 -2.17 -7.24 -8.19
N ASN A 97 -1.27 -8.15 -7.89
CA ASN A 97 -1.62 -9.49 -7.44
C ASN A 97 -2.44 -9.51 -6.15
N ILE A 98 -2.10 -8.63 -5.21
CA ILE A 98 -2.84 -8.51 -3.94
C ILE A 98 -4.22 -7.88 -4.19
N ALA A 99 -4.29 -6.87 -5.07
CA ALA A 99 -5.56 -6.24 -5.42
C ALA A 99 -6.55 -7.27 -5.98
N ASP A 100 -6.09 -8.10 -6.91
CA ASP A 100 -6.93 -9.07 -7.64
C ASP A 100 -7.51 -10.17 -6.71
N ILE A 101 -6.73 -10.62 -5.71
CA ILE A 101 -7.14 -11.75 -4.87
C ILE A 101 -7.80 -11.35 -3.54
N LEU A 102 -7.53 -10.14 -3.04
CA LEU A 102 -7.86 -9.80 -1.66
C LEU A 102 -8.71 -8.54 -1.54
N LEU A 103 -8.42 -7.50 -2.33
CA LEU A 103 -8.90 -6.15 -2.04
C LEU A 103 -10.41 -5.99 -2.27
N SER A 104 -10.96 -6.65 -3.29
CA SER A 104 -12.36 -6.46 -3.69
C SER A 104 -13.36 -6.74 -2.56
N LYS A 105 -13.16 -7.84 -1.81
CA LYS A 105 -14.06 -8.20 -0.70
C LYS A 105 -14.07 -7.17 0.43
N TYR A 106 -12.92 -6.56 0.71
CA TYR A 106 -12.79 -5.55 1.76
C TYR A 106 -13.35 -4.20 1.32
N ILE A 107 -13.15 -3.83 0.05
CA ILE A 107 -13.76 -2.64 -0.54
C ILE A 107 -15.28 -2.71 -0.44
N LEU A 108 -15.90 -3.84 -0.81
CA LEU A 108 -17.35 -4.01 -0.74
C LEU A 108 -17.86 -3.81 0.68
N LYS A 109 -17.31 -4.53 1.66
CA LYS A 109 -17.68 -4.39 3.08
C LYS A 109 -17.50 -2.96 3.60
N PHE A 110 -16.39 -2.30 3.18
CA PHE A 110 -16.14 -0.92 3.58
C PHE A 110 -17.16 0.04 2.99
N LYS A 111 -17.49 -0.10 1.72
CA LYS A 111 -18.48 0.76 1.03
C LYS A 111 -19.90 0.54 1.51
N GLU A 112 -20.25 -0.65 1.98
CA GLU A 112 -21.54 -0.90 2.66
C GLU A 112 -21.66 -0.08 3.94
N LYS A 113 -20.58 0.03 4.73
CA LYS A 113 -20.56 0.79 5.99
C LYS A 113 -20.33 2.29 5.79
N PHE A 114 -19.53 2.67 4.78
CA PHE A 114 -19.14 4.04 4.50
C PHE A 114 -19.39 4.42 3.03
N PRO A 115 -20.67 4.51 2.59
CA PRO A 115 -21.01 4.73 1.17
C PRO A 115 -20.46 6.03 0.60
N ASN A 116 -20.38 7.08 1.40
CA ASN A 116 -19.98 8.43 0.98
C ASN A 116 -18.47 8.66 0.98
N VAL A 117 -17.66 7.79 1.59
CA VAL A 117 -16.19 7.93 1.59
C VAL A 117 -15.64 7.62 0.21
N LYS A 118 -14.84 8.51 -0.35
CA LYS A 118 -14.12 8.26 -1.60
C LYS A 118 -12.98 7.28 -1.36
N LEU A 119 -12.85 6.27 -2.22
CA LEU A 119 -11.72 5.35 -2.21
C LEU A 119 -10.83 5.62 -3.42
N LYS A 120 -9.53 5.76 -3.17
CA LYS A 120 -8.50 5.83 -4.20
C LYS A 120 -7.56 4.64 -4.03
N ILE A 121 -7.48 3.78 -5.05
CA ILE A 121 -6.59 2.63 -5.05
C ILE A 121 -5.41 2.95 -5.97
N ILE A 122 -4.21 2.83 -5.44
CA ILE A 122 -2.96 3.00 -6.20
C ILE A 122 -2.31 1.63 -6.31
N ILE A 123 -2.12 1.17 -7.56
CA ILE A 123 -1.46 -0.09 -7.88
C ILE A 123 -0.12 0.24 -8.52
N ASP A 124 0.96 -0.21 -7.88
CA ASP A 124 2.32 0.02 -8.36
C ASP A 124 3.24 -1.13 -7.87
N ASN A 125 4.53 -1.06 -8.20
CA ASN A 125 5.55 -1.94 -7.61
C ASN A 125 5.81 -1.59 -6.14
N ALA A 126 6.42 -2.52 -5.39
CA ALA A 126 6.63 -2.37 -3.96
C ALA A 126 7.47 -1.14 -3.58
N GLU A 127 8.50 -0.83 -4.37
CA GLU A 127 9.41 0.30 -4.12
C GLU A 127 8.71 1.65 -4.27
N SER A 128 7.92 1.82 -5.34
CA SER A 128 7.12 3.03 -5.54
C SER A 128 6.09 3.21 -4.42
N LEU A 129 5.44 2.12 -3.98
CA LEU A 129 4.45 2.14 -2.92
C LEU A 129 5.07 2.51 -1.56
N ASP A 130 6.29 2.05 -1.28
CA ASP A 130 7.04 2.45 -0.08
C ASP A 130 7.36 3.95 -0.07
N ILE A 131 7.76 4.49 -1.23
CA ILE A 131 7.96 5.92 -1.41
C ILE A 131 6.64 6.69 -1.23
N PHE A 132 5.53 6.18 -1.76
CA PHE A 132 4.23 6.84 -1.60
C PHE A 132 3.75 6.81 -0.14
N LEU A 133 3.97 5.70 0.58
CA LEU A 133 3.67 5.61 1.99
C LEU A 133 4.53 6.58 2.83
N SER A 134 5.84 6.62 2.58
CA SER A 134 6.76 7.51 3.30
C SER A 134 6.50 8.99 3.03
N LYS A 135 5.96 9.32 1.87
CA LYS A 135 5.52 10.69 1.51
C LYS A 135 4.05 10.97 1.82
N HIS A 136 3.38 10.09 2.56
CA HIS A 136 1.96 10.17 2.92
C HIS A 136 1.02 10.39 1.71
N LYS A 137 1.40 9.89 0.53
CA LYS A 137 0.54 9.89 -0.67
C LYS A 137 -0.48 8.75 -0.65
N ILE A 138 -0.27 7.75 0.20
CA ILE A 138 -1.21 6.69 0.55
C ILE A 138 -1.34 6.62 2.07
N ASP A 139 -2.54 6.35 2.56
CA ASP A 139 -2.84 6.22 3.98
C ASP A 139 -2.47 4.84 4.50
N ILE A 140 -2.70 3.82 3.68
CA ILE A 140 -2.50 2.41 3.98
C ILE A 140 -1.78 1.75 2.80
N LEU A 141 -0.78 0.95 3.11
CA LEU A 141 -0.15 0.02 2.17
C LEU A 141 -0.55 -1.41 2.53
N ILE A 142 -1.07 -2.17 1.57
CA ILE A 142 -1.30 -3.60 1.70
C ILE A 142 -0.25 -4.32 0.87
N ASN A 143 0.65 -5.06 1.52
CA ASN A 143 1.79 -5.68 0.85
C ASN A 143 2.23 -6.98 1.54
N TYR A 144 3.14 -7.70 0.89
CA TYR A 144 3.78 -8.91 1.43
C TYR A 144 4.65 -8.61 2.65
N LEU A 145 4.66 -9.55 3.61
CA LEU A 145 5.49 -9.52 4.81
C LEU A 145 6.63 -10.57 4.74
N PRO A 146 7.78 -10.36 5.43
CA PRO A 146 8.13 -9.15 6.16
C PRO A 146 8.27 -7.96 5.23
N HIS A 147 7.77 -6.80 5.67
CA HIS A 147 7.95 -5.56 4.94
C HIS A 147 9.36 -5.02 5.20
N ILE A 148 10.14 -4.83 4.13
CA ILE A 148 11.45 -4.20 4.24
C ILE A 148 11.21 -2.69 4.29
N ASN A 149 11.32 -2.14 5.48
CA ASN A 149 11.24 -0.71 5.65
C ASN A 149 12.63 -0.09 5.53
N TYR A 150 12.82 0.73 4.53
CA TYR A 150 14.08 1.47 4.33
C TYR A 150 14.33 2.52 5.43
N ASN A 151 13.33 2.88 6.22
CA ASN A 151 13.42 3.99 7.16
C ASN A 151 13.36 3.62 8.64
N ASN A 152 13.41 2.35 9.05
CA ASN A 152 13.40 1.89 10.45
C ASN A 152 12.59 2.80 11.41
N SER A 153 11.46 3.33 10.96
CA SER A 153 10.65 4.27 11.72
C SER A 153 9.88 3.52 12.80
N SER A 154 10.07 3.89 14.06
CA SER A 154 9.28 3.38 15.19
C SER A 154 7.78 3.71 15.08
N ASP A 155 7.43 4.65 14.20
CA ASP A 155 6.05 5.07 13.93
C ASP A 155 5.35 4.16 12.91
N LEU A 156 6.11 3.40 12.10
CA LEU A 156 5.51 2.48 11.13
C LEU A 156 4.94 1.26 11.86
N LYS A 157 3.66 0.97 11.62
CA LYS A 157 2.98 -0.22 12.14
C LYS A 157 2.70 -1.19 11.00
N THR A 158 2.93 -2.45 11.28
CA THR A 158 2.64 -3.56 10.37
C THR A 158 1.76 -4.57 11.08
N GLU A 159 0.64 -4.94 10.45
CA GLU A 159 -0.30 -5.92 10.98
C GLU A 159 -0.59 -6.96 9.90
N LYS A 160 -0.40 -8.25 10.23
CA LYS A 160 -0.72 -9.36 9.33
C LYS A 160 -2.24 -9.48 9.18
N ILE A 161 -2.69 -9.69 7.93
CA ILE A 161 -4.11 -9.79 7.58
C ILE A 161 -4.46 -11.04 6.75
N ALA A 162 -3.50 -11.72 6.17
CA ALA A 162 -3.74 -12.94 5.40
C ALA A 162 -2.47 -13.77 5.24
N SER A 163 -2.64 -15.04 4.93
CA SER A 163 -1.56 -15.96 4.59
C SER A 163 -1.97 -16.80 3.39
N PHE A 164 -1.12 -16.85 2.39
CA PHE A 164 -1.36 -17.59 1.15
C PHE A 164 -0.25 -18.60 0.91
N GLU A 165 -0.64 -19.86 0.74
CA GLU A 165 0.28 -20.90 0.29
C GLU A 165 0.57 -20.73 -1.20
N THR A 166 1.78 -21.07 -1.58
CA THR A 166 2.18 -21.12 -2.99
C THR A 166 2.15 -22.56 -3.51
N SER A 167 2.04 -22.69 -4.82
CA SER A 167 2.15 -23.98 -5.49
C SER A 167 2.51 -23.79 -6.96
N PHE A 168 2.94 -24.85 -7.60
CA PHE A 168 3.05 -24.90 -9.06
C PHE A 168 1.70 -25.33 -9.66
N ALA A 169 1.41 -24.80 -10.85
CA ALA A 169 0.18 -25.11 -11.57
C ALA A 169 0.42 -25.19 -13.07
N CYS A 170 -0.44 -25.93 -13.73
CA CYS A 170 -0.43 -26.15 -15.17
C CYS A 170 -1.85 -25.98 -15.75
N SER A 171 -1.96 -26.07 -17.07
CA SER A 171 -3.26 -26.16 -17.74
C SER A 171 -4.09 -27.33 -17.22
N ILE A 172 -5.41 -27.17 -17.17
CA ILE A 172 -6.33 -28.28 -16.85
C ILE A 172 -6.18 -29.47 -17.82
N ASN A 173 -5.74 -29.20 -19.05
CA ASN A 173 -5.51 -30.18 -20.09
C ASN A 173 -4.11 -30.81 -20.04
N PHE A 174 -3.27 -30.41 -19.10
CA PHE A 174 -1.91 -30.91 -18.98
C PHE A 174 -1.90 -32.40 -18.61
N ILE A 175 -1.19 -33.17 -19.41
CA ILE A 175 -1.10 -34.63 -19.26
C ILE A 175 0.07 -34.98 -18.31
N ASN A 176 -0.07 -36.05 -17.53
CA ASN A 176 0.98 -36.60 -16.66
C ASN A 176 1.35 -35.79 -15.44
N THR A 177 0.44 -35.01 -14.87
CA THR A 177 0.69 -34.31 -13.58
C THR A 177 1.05 -35.28 -12.45
N GLU A 178 0.61 -36.52 -12.51
CA GLU A 178 0.91 -37.59 -11.53
C GLU A 178 2.38 -38.00 -11.49
N LYS A 179 3.15 -37.69 -12.52
CA LYS A 179 4.62 -37.90 -12.56
C LYS A 179 5.40 -36.84 -11.79
N ILE A 180 4.80 -35.68 -11.54
CA ILE A 180 5.41 -34.55 -10.87
C ILE A 180 5.03 -34.61 -9.39
N LYS A 181 5.91 -35.15 -8.53
CA LYS A 181 5.66 -35.33 -7.10
C LYS A 181 6.60 -34.53 -6.21
N THR A 182 7.73 -34.08 -6.72
CA THR A 182 8.76 -33.36 -6.01
C THR A 182 9.21 -32.13 -6.78
N LEU A 183 9.86 -31.17 -6.08
CA LEU A 183 10.47 -30.01 -6.74
C LEU A 183 11.53 -30.43 -7.78
N LYS A 184 12.22 -31.54 -7.54
CA LYS A 184 13.23 -32.04 -8.47
C LYS A 184 12.61 -32.51 -9.80
N ASP A 185 11.41 -33.08 -9.76
CA ASP A 185 10.73 -33.53 -10.98
C ASP A 185 10.38 -32.36 -11.92
N LEU A 186 10.30 -31.14 -11.39
CA LEU A 186 10.02 -29.94 -12.18
C LEU A 186 11.19 -29.54 -13.11
N GLN A 187 12.40 -30.06 -12.89
CA GLN A 187 13.56 -29.76 -13.72
C GLN A 187 13.40 -30.20 -15.18
N ASP A 188 12.54 -31.20 -15.43
CA ASP A 188 12.28 -31.74 -16.76
C ASP A 188 11.18 -30.98 -17.54
N TYR A 189 10.63 -29.91 -16.93
CA TYR A 189 9.51 -29.16 -17.50
C TYR A 189 9.84 -27.70 -17.77
N LYS A 190 9.10 -27.09 -18.67
CA LYS A 190 9.21 -25.66 -18.99
C LYS A 190 8.52 -24.82 -17.91
N LEU A 191 9.31 -24.13 -17.13
CA LEU A 191 8.82 -23.37 -15.98
C LEU A 191 8.72 -21.88 -16.28
N ILE A 192 7.63 -21.27 -15.80
CA ILE A 192 7.45 -19.83 -15.75
C ILE A 192 7.32 -19.42 -14.28
N ILE A 193 8.13 -18.48 -13.84
CA ILE A 193 8.08 -17.99 -12.46
C ILE A 193 7.89 -16.47 -12.43
N PRO A 194 7.43 -15.91 -11.29
CA PRO A 194 7.41 -14.46 -11.11
C PRO A 194 8.79 -13.86 -11.32
N GLY A 195 8.82 -12.66 -11.89
CA GLY A 195 10.05 -11.86 -12.00
C GLY A 195 10.55 -11.41 -10.62
N PHE A 196 10.88 -10.13 -10.50
CA PHE A 196 11.34 -9.59 -9.23
C PHE A 196 10.18 -9.50 -8.21
N SER A 197 10.13 -10.42 -7.23
CA SER A 197 9.07 -10.45 -6.22
C SER A 197 9.49 -11.20 -4.96
N ARG A 198 8.85 -10.89 -3.81
CA ARG A 198 9.03 -11.63 -2.55
C ARG A 198 8.73 -13.11 -2.71
N ARG A 199 7.70 -13.43 -3.46
CA ARG A 199 7.30 -14.81 -3.74
C ARG A 199 8.43 -15.60 -4.39
N LYS A 200 9.15 -14.98 -5.34
CA LYS A 200 10.33 -15.58 -5.96
C LYS A 200 11.48 -15.78 -4.95
N GLN A 201 11.70 -14.82 -4.06
CA GLN A 201 12.75 -14.96 -3.03
C GLN A 201 12.50 -16.18 -2.15
N PHE A 202 11.27 -16.34 -1.62
CA PHE A 202 10.92 -17.50 -0.81
C PHE A 202 11.04 -18.83 -1.56
N LEU A 203 10.71 -18.86 -2.86
CA LEU A 203 10.95 -20.03 -3.69
C LEU A 203 12.46 -20.32 -3.79
N ASN A 204 13.27 -19.32 -4.06
CA ASN A 204 14.71 -19.47 -4.18
C ASN A 204 15.33 -19.99 -2.86
N ASP A 205 14.90 -19.44 -1.71
CA ASP A 205 15.36 -19.88 -0.39
C ASP A 205 15.04 -21.38 -0.16
N LEU A 206 13.83 -21.81 -0.54
CA LEU A 206 13.44 -23.22 -0.47
C LEU A 206 14.31 -24.10 -1.38
N LEU A 207 14.51 -23.70 -2.63
CA LEU A 207 15.30 -24.43 -3.60
C LEU A 207 16.76 -24.57 -3.16
N GLN A 208 17.36 -23.48 -2.66
CA GLN A 208 18.72 -23.49 -2.09
C GLN A 208 18.82 -24.44 -0.89
N SER A 209 17.84 -24.43 0.02
CA SER A 209 17.83 -25.30 1.19
C SER A 209 17.81 -26.79 0.84
N GLN A 210 17.34 -27.15 -0.34
CA GLN A 210 17.23 -28.51 -0.86
C GLN A 210 18.27 -28.86 -1.94
N ASN A 211 19.15 -27.91 -2.26
CA ASN A 211 20.17 -28.08 -3.31
C ASN A 211 19.53 -28.41 -4.69
N ILE A 212 18.37 -27.79 -4.99
CA ILE A 212 17.64 -27.92 -6.25
C ILE A 212 17.85 -26.64 -7.07
N ASP A 213 18.22 -26.83 -8.33
CA ASP A 213 18.27 -25.73 -9.31
C ASP A 213 17.14 -25.91 -10.32
N LEU A 214 16.20 -24.97 -10.35
CA LEU A 214 15.15 -24.89 -11.37
C LEU A 214 15.56 -23.84 -12.40
N ASN A 215 15.53 -24.23 -13.66
CA ASN A 215 15.91 -23.34 -14.77
C ASN A 215 14.66 -22.84 -15.52
N PRO A 216 14.00 -21.76 -15.02
CA PRO A 216 12.78 -21.25 -15.64
C PRO A 216 13.08 -20.65 -17.01
N ILE A 217 12.26 -20.99 -17.99
CA ILE A 217 12.38 -20.45 -19.36
C ILE A 217 11.91 -19.00 -19.46
N MET A 218 11.05 -18.55 -18.55
CA MET A 218 10.55 -17.19 -18.50
C MET A 218 10.39 -16.71 -17.05
N GLN A 219 10.62 -15.39 -16.88
CA GLN A 219 10.31 -14.68 -15.65
C GLN A 219 9.39 -13.51 -15.99
N LEU A 220 8.19 -13.51 -15.44
CA LEU A 220 7.14 -12.55 -15.79
C LEU A 220 6.70 -11.72 -14.59
N PRO A 221 6.45 -10.42 -14.74
CA PRO A 221 6.07 -9.55 -13.63
C PRO A 221 4.60 -9.73 -13.21
N ASP A 222 3.78 -10.30 -14.06
CA ASP A 222 2.32 -10.32 -13.93
C ASP A 222 1.77 -11.76 -13.89
N SER A 223 0.98 -12.07 -12.85
CA SER A 223 0.40 -13.41 -12.67
C SER A 223 -0.68 -13.73 -13.70
N LYS A 224 -1.40 -12.71 -14.21
CA LYS A 224 -2.41 -12.94 -15.24
C LYS A 224 -1.74 -13.38 -16.55
N LEU A 225 -0.70 -12.67 -16.98
CA LEU A 225 0.08 -13.03 -18.15
C LEU A 225 0.67 -14.45 -18.02
N MET A 226 1.21 -14.78 -16.84
CA MET A 226 1.68 -16.14 -16.55
C MET A 226 0.56 -17.17 -16.70
N ALA A 227 -0.62 -16.89 -16.14
CA ALA A 227 -1.76 -17.79 -16.18
C ALA A 227 -2.29 -18.00 -17.60
N ASP A 228 -2.36 -16.94 -18.40
CA ASP A 228 -2.79 -17.03 -19.79
C ASP A 228 -1.83 -17.93 -20.60
N LEU A 229 -0.52 -17.75 -20.44
CA LEU A 229 0.48 -18.61 -21.09
C LEU A 229 0.41 -20.07 -20.62
N VAL A 230 0.21 -20.30 -19.32
CA VAL A 230 0.09 -21.65 -18.76
C VAL A 230 -1.16 -22.37 -19.26
N LYS A 231 -2.27 -21.65 -19.48
CA LYS A 231 -3.52 -22.23 -20.00
C LYS A 231 -3.37 -22.83 -21.39
N ASP A 232 -2.63 -22.12 -22.24
CA ASP A 232 -2.58 -22.41 -23.69
C ASP A 232 -1.33 -23.18 -24.08
N THR A 233 -0.50 -23.61 -23.14
CA THR A 233 0.76 -24.30 -23.40
C THR A 233 1.00 -25.49 -22.46
N ASP A 234 2.13 -26.18 -22.67
CA ASP A 234 2.68 -27.21 -21.78
C ASP A 234 3.54 -26.62 -20.62
N TYR A 235 3.41 -25.32 -20.34
CA TYR A 235 4.20 -24.66 -19.31
C TYR A 235 3.62 -24.87 -17.91
N ILE A 236 4.50 -24.87 -16.92
CA ILE A 236 4.15 -24.91 -15.51
C ILE A 236 4.51 -23.57 -14.87
N GLY A 237 3.56 -22.94 -14.20
CA GLY A 237 3.71 -21.66 -13.55
C GLY A 237 3.75 -21.76 -12.02
N TYR A 238 4.43 -20.82 -11.36
CA TYR A 238 4.47 -20.72 -9.89
C TYR A 238 3.54 -19.61 -9.40
N PHE A 239 2.52 -19.99 -8.62
CA PHE A 239 1.41 -19.14 -8.20
C PHE A 239 1.15 -19.25 -6.69
N ILE A 240 0.37 -18.34 -6.13
CA ILE A 240 -0.35 -18.60 -4.88
C ILE A 240 -1.61 -19.42 -5.18
N LYS A 241 -2.07 -20.24 -4.23
CA LYS A 241 -3.18 -21.18 -4.47
C LYS A 241 -4.49 -20.48 -4.85
N GLU A 242 -4.69 -19.27 -4.35
CA GLU A 242 -5.84 -18.43 -4.68
C GLU A 242 -5.84 -18.03 -6.17
N GLU A 243 -4.66 -17.67 -6.71
CA GLU A 243 -4.50 -17.37 -8.14
C GLU A 243 -4.77 -18.60 -9.01
N ILE A 244 -4.33 -19.79 -8.57
CA ILE A 244 -4.58 -21.05 -9.29
C ILE A 244 -6.09 -21.26 -9.47
N ARG A 245 -6.86 -21.09 -8.39
CA ARG A 245 -8.33 -21.18 -8.42
C ARG A 245 -8.97 -20.09 -9.24
N TYR A 246 -8.53 -18.83 -9.03
CA TYR A 246 -9.06 -17.67 -9.73
C TYR A 246 -8.88 -17.76 -11.26
N TYR A 247 -7.70 -18.22 -11.69
CA TYR A 247 -7.40 -18.38 -13.11
C TYR A 247 -7.87 -19.73 -13.69
N GLY A 248 -8.43 -20.63 -12.89
CA GLY A 248 -8.91 -21.95 -13.36
C GLY A 248 -7.79 -22.87 -13.84
N LEU A 249 -6.65 -22.83 -13.14
CA LEU A 249 -5.50 -23.70 -13.39
C LEU A 249 -5.59 -24.99 -12.55
N LYS A 250 -4.82 -26.01 -12.93
CA LYS A 250 -4.68 -27.25 -12.19
C LYS A 250 -3.45 -27.21 -11.29
N GLU A 251 -3.65 -27.34 -9.97
CA GLU A 251 -2.55 -27.39 -9.00
C GLU A 251 -1.75 -28.68 -9.15
N ILE A 252 -0.41 -28.56 -9.10
CA ILE A 252 0.53 -29.67 -9.02
C ILE A 252 0.86 -29.90 -7.55
N LYS A 253 0.45 -31.05 -7.00
CA LYS A 253 0.66 -31.40 -5.60
C LYS A 253 2.04 -32.01 -5.41
N LEU A 254 2.93 -31.25 -4.81
CA LEU A 254 4.29 -31.67 -4.46
C LEU A 254 4.33 -32.24 -3.03
N LYS A 255 5.34 -33.06 -2.75
CA LYS A 255 5.61 -33.57 -1.41
C LYS A 255 6.20 -32.53 -0.48
N GLU A 256 6.94 -31.59 -1.07
CA GLU A 256 7.59 -30.53 -0.32
C GLU A 256 6.55 -29.51 0.17
N LYS A 257 6.76 -29.03 1.38
CA LYS A 257 5.97 -27.92 1.92
C LYS A 257 6.38 -26.64 1.22
N MET A 258 5.48 -26.09 0.44
CA MET A 258 5.71 -24.87 -0.30
C MET A 258 5.69 -23.62 0.61
N PRO A 259 6.39 -22.53 0.24
CA PRO A 259 6.41 -21.31 1.00
C PRO A 259 5.02 -20.70 1.22
N VAL A 260 4.84 -20.12 2.41
CA VAL A 260 3.64 -19.34 2.75
C VAL A 260 3.98 -17.88 2.69
N ASN A 261 3.24 -17.12 1.91
CA ASN A 261 3.35 -15.68 1.84
C ASN A 261 2.35 -15.04 2.81
N HIS A 262 2.84 -14.14 3.64
CA HIS A 262 2.00 -13.35 4.53
C HIS A 262 1.75 -11.98 3.91
N ILE A 263 0.51 -11.50 4.00
CA ILE A 263 0.13 -10.16 3.60
C ILE A 263 -0.24 -9.37 4.85
N GLY A 264 0.17 -8.12 4.86
CA GLY A 264 -0.12 -7.21 5.96
C GLY A 264 -0.56 -5.84 5.51
N ILE A 265 -1.13 -5.13 6.46
CA ILE A 265 -1.40 -3.70 6.38
C ILE A 265 -0.24 -2.97 7.04
N ILE A 266 0.30 -1.97 6.36
CA ILE A 266 1.40 -1.13 6.78
C ILE A 266 0.94 0.32 6.77
N TYR A 267 1.17 1.05 7.86
CA TYR A 267 0.78 2.44 8.00
C TYR A 267 1.58 3.17 9.09
N TYR A 268 1.61 4.50 9.03
CA TYR A 268 2.19 5.33 10.08
C TYR A 268 1.17 5.61 11.18
N LYS A 269 1.49 5.28 12.45
CA LYS A 269 0.60 5.46 13.61
C LYS A 269 0.21 6.92 13.83
N SER A 270 1.14 7.85 13.60
CA SER A 270 0.91 9.28 13.80
C SER A 270 0.08 9.92 12.68
N TYR A 271 -0.08 9.25 11.53
CA TYR A 271 -0.78 9.79 10.36
C TYR A 271 -2.12 9.17 10.09
N ILE A 272 -2.38 7.98 10.65
CA ILE A 272 -3.59 7.24 10.32
C ILE A 272 -4.85 7.98 10.80
N ASN A 273 -5.74 8.32 9.89
CA ASN A 273 -7.04 8.92 10.18
C ASN A 273 -8.08 7.88 10.66
N ASN A 274 -9.22 8.34 11.16
CA ASN A 274 -10.26 7.47 11.70
C ASN A 274 -10.88 6.56 10.63
N ILE A 275 -11.02 7.02 9.39
CA ILE A 275 -11.57 6.24 8.29
C ILE A 275 -10.62 5.10 7.91
N ALA A 276 -9.32 5.36 7.88
CA ALA A 276 -8.31 4.33 7.67
C ALA A 276 -8.31 3.27 8.80
N LYS A 277 -8.50 3.68 10.06
CA LYS A 277 -8.64 2.75 11.19
C LYS A 277 -9.88 1.86 11.05
N GLU A 278 -11.00 2.41 10.60
CA GLU A 278 -12.22 1.63 10.35
C GLU A 278 -12.01 0.63 9.19
N PHE A 279 -11.30 1.01 8.13
CA PHE A 279 -10.93 0.08 7.06
C PHE A 279 -10.07 -1.07 7.60
N ILE A 280 -9.03 -0.76 8.39
CA ILE A 280 -8.18 -1.77 9.03
C ILE A 280 -9.00 -2.73 9.90
N LYS A 281 -9.96 -2.21 10.65
CA LYS A 281 -10.85 -3.04 11.48
C LYS A 281 -11.68 -3.99 10.62
N ILE A 282 -12.28 -3.49 9.53
CA ILE A 282 -13.08 -4.32 8.60
C ILE A 282 -12.23 -5.43 7.98
N VAL A 283 -10.97 -5.14 7.66
CA VAL A 283 -10.05 -6.14 7.11
C VAL A 283 -9.73 -7.22 8.14
N LYS A 284 -9.52 -6.85 9.40
CA LYS A 284 -9.20 -7.78 10.51
C LYS A 284 -10.41 -8.63 10.93
N ASP A 285 -11.60 -8.04 10.95
CA ASP A 285 -12.84 -8.74 11.32
C ASP A 285 -13.35 -9.66 10.18
N GLY A 286 -12.73 -9.61 9.02
CA GLY A 286 -13.11 -10.38 7.84
C GLY A 286 -12.26 -11.63 7.57
N GLU A 287 -11.38 -12.01 8.52
CA GLU A 287 -10.63 -13.27 8.52
C GLU A 287 -11.50 -14.48 8.89
#